data_b1b07b6234d205d9c78175925a834495
#
_entry.id   b1b07b6234d205d9c78175925a834495
#
_cell.length_a   1.000
_cell.length_b   1.000
_cell.length_c   1.000
_cell.angle_alpha   90.00
_cell.angle_beta   90.00
_cell.angle_gamma   90.00
#
_symmetry.space_group_name_H-M   'P 1'
#
loop_
_entity.id
_entity.type
_entity.pdbx_description
1 polymer ?
#
loop_
_entity_poly.entity_id
_entity_poly.type
_entity_poly.pdbx_seq_one_letter_code
_entity_poly.pdbx_strand_id
1 'polypeptide(L)'
;MKVTIIGAGIMGTTFAILAKELAPELDVTILERLDRAGAGNSWVFNNAGTGHEANCELNYTPVDEEVISVEKALKIHAQFNVAKQFWAYLVDKGAIKEPTSFINQTKHCTIVSESSIEELKLRFKEMSAHHFFEHMRYSEDFDEIKSWIPFTMEGRARDEKMAATVIETGTDVNFGALTELMAEYAVNQLGVKVEYGVHVKRVHRSPAGSWLVETQTRGEPVQHRADVLFVGAGGGAFPILKKSHLPFARRFTGFPVGGRFLQARITPEQADQYRAKTYGKAEVGAPPMSVPHLDLRVADGQHYLLFGPFASFKPVLEKGRGLFDYLRAMRLHDIPGLLNVALEHFPLVKYLISETFKGDKSMLAALDKFAPGLSQKFDWKPIEAGQRVQIIKDGDLQMGTEIIVSKDKTYGTILGASPGASVSPEAMLRALEQLFPAVFAGESARSKLKEMFPEDNLDTLISNPERYREIRDAVNSALGIQSEIPV
;
A
#
# COMPACT_ATOMS: atom_id res chain seq x y z
N MET A 1 -11.41 -15.86 24.08
CA MET A 1 -11.43 -14.39 23.94
C MET A 1 -12.02 -14.06 22.58
N LYS A 2 -12.95 -13.10 22.51
CA LYS A 2 -13.60 -12.66 21.27
C LYS A 2 -12.87 -11.45 20.68
N VAL A 3 -12.39 -11.58 19.44
CA VAL A 3 -11.74 -10.51 18.70
C VAL A 3 -12.63 -10.13 17.52
N THR A 4 -13.04 -8.87 17.47
CA THR A 4 -13.77 -8.34 16.31
C THR A 4 -12.87 -7.43 15.51
N ILE A 5 -12.81 -7.67 14.20
CA ILE A 5 -12.04 -6.88 13.25
C ILE A 5 -13.02 -6.12 12.36
N ILE A 6 -12.82 -4.83 12.16
CA ILE A 6 -13.63 -4.02 11.25
C ILE A 6 -12.82 -3.75 9.99
N GLY A 7 -13.30 -4.29 8.88
CA GLY A 7 -12.69 -4.21 7.54
C GLY A 7 -11.99 -5.50 7.11
N ALA A 8 -12.42 -6.08 5.99
CA ALA A 8 -11.81 -7.22 5.32
C ALA A 8 -10.89 -6.79 4.16
N GLY A 9 -10.18 -5.66 4.33
CA GLY A 9 -9.07 -5.28 3.47
C GLY A 9 -7.80 -6.02 3.85
N ILE A 10 -6.70 -5.79 3.11
CA ILE A 10 -5.41 -6.47 3.32
C ILE A 10 -4.95 -6.42 4.79
N MET A 11 -5.14 -5.31 5.50
CA MET A 11 -4.74 -5.17 6.91
C MET A 11 -5.57 -6.07 7.84
N GLY A 12 -6.90 -5.97 7.75
CA GLY A 12 -7.79 -6.75 8.63
C GLY A 12 -7.69 -8.25 8.40
N THR A 13 -7.54 -8.67 7.15
CA THR A 13 -7.38 -10.09 6.79
C THR A 13 -6.02 -10.63 7.24
N THR A 14 -4.94 -9.88 7.02
CA THR A 14 -3.60 -10.23 7.53
C THR A 14 -3.61 -10.34 9.06
N PHE A 15 -4.21 -9.34 9.74
CA PHE A 15 -4.34 -9.38 11.21
C PHE A 15 -5.08 -10.64 11.70
N ALA A 16 -6.18 -11.00 11.04
CA ALA A 16 -6.99 -12.17 11.41
C ALA A 16 -6.20 -13.47 11.29
N ILE A 17 -5.47 -13.64 10.19
CA ILE A 17 -4.64 -14.85 9.96
C ILE A 17 -3.53 -14.93 11.01
N LEU A 18 -2.75 -13.86 11.17
CA LEU A 18 -1.67 -13.85 12.16
C LEU A 18 -2.19 -14.10 13.59
N ALA A 19 -3.33 -13.51 13.96
CA ALA A 19 -3.95 -13.75 15.26
C ALA A 19 -4.33 -15.21 15.46
N LYS A 20 -4.89 -15.86 14.45
CA LYS A 20 -5.31 -17.26 14.52
C LYS A 20 -4.15 -18.24 14.43
N GLU A 21 -3.11 -17.93 13.67
CA GLU A 21 -1.89 -18.76 13.60
C GLU A 21 -1.10 -18.74 14.93
N LEU A 22 -1.06 -17.57 15.59
CA LEU A 22 -0.34 -17.39 16.86
C LEU A 22 -1.16 -17.79 18.09
N ALA A 23 -2.48 -17.68 18.04
CA ALA A 23 -3.41 -17.97 19.12
C ALA A 23 -4.70 -18.62 18.57
N PRO A 24 -4.68 -19.92 18.23
CA PRO A 24 -5.79 -20.62 17.60
C PRO A 24 -7.11 -20.60 18.41
N GLU A 25 -7.02 -20.43 19.72
CA GLU A 25 -8.16 -20.35 20.64
C GLU A 25 -8.96 -19.04 20.56
N LEU A 26 -8.48 -18.03 19.85
CA LEU A 26 -9.21 -16.78 19.64
C LEU A 26 -10.45 -16.99 18.77
N ASP A 27 -11.61 -16.48 19.22
CA ASP A 27 -12.84 -16.41 18.42
C ASP A 27 -12.80 -15.11 17.59
N VAL A 28 -12.38 -15.21 16.34
CA VAL A 28 -12.14 -14.05 15.46
C VAL A 28 -13.30 -13.87 14.49
N THR A 29 -13.85 -12.66 14.45
CA THR A 29 -14.90 -12.26 13.50
C THR A 29 -14.48 -10.98 12.77
N ILE A 30 -14.56 -10.99 11.45
CA ILE A 30 -14.35 -9.81 10.59
C ILE A 30 -15.73 -9.28 10.15
N LEU A 31 -15.95 -7.99 10.32
CA LEU A 31 -17.11 -7.28 9.84
C LEU A 31 -16.72 -6.40 8.64
N GLU A 32 -17.27 -6.70 7.47
CA GLU A 32 -16.97 -5.98 6.23
C GLU A 32 -18.24 -5.31 5.68
N ARG A 33 -18.09 -4.06 5.27
CA ARG A 33 -19.19 -3.26 4.70
C ARG A 33 -19.55 -3.67 3.27
N LEU A 34 -18.56 -4.05 2.50
CA LEU A 34 -18.72 -4.46 1.10
C LEU A 34 -19.16 -5.92 1.01
N ASP A 35 -19.40 -6.39 -0.18
CA ASP A 35 -19.92 -7.73 -0.48
C ASP A 35 -18.84 -8.82 -0.52
N ARG A 36 -17.56 -8.42 -0.51
CA ARG A 36 -16.41 -9.33 -0.51
C ARG A 36 -15.17 -8.70 0.15
N ALA A 37 -14.21 -9.53 0.51
CA ALA A 37 -12.90 -9.10 0.97
C ALA A 37 -12.12 -8.39 -0.15
N GLY A 38 -11.22 -7.49 0.21
CA GLY A 38 -10.35 -6.82 -0.76
C GLY A 38 -11.01 -5.80 -1.69
N ALA A 39 -12.34 -5.66 -1.68
CA ALA A 39 -13.09 -4.79 -2.62
C ALA A 39 -12.90 -3.28 -2.40
N GLY A 40 -12.36 -2.87 -1.24
CA GLY A 40 -12.06 -1.48 -0.91
C GLY A 40 -10.74 -0.98 -1.51
N ASN A 41 -9.91 -0.34 -0.68
CA ASN A 41 -8.61 0.19 -1.11
C ASN A 41 -7.61 -0.89 -1.59
N SER A 42 -7.80 -2.15 -1.17
CA SER A 42 -7.00 -3.28 -1.64
C SER A 42 -7.30 -3.68 -3.09
N TRP A 43 -8.47 -3.31 -3.64
CA TRP A 43 -8.86 -3.65 -5.01
C TRP A 43 -7.79 -3.24 -6.03
N VAL A 44 -7.53 -4.09 -7.01
CA VAL A 44 -6.42 -4.00 -7.96
C VAL A 44 -6.26 -2.64 -8.64
N PHE A 45 -7.35 -1.95 -8.96
CA PHE A 45 -7.33 -0.62 -9.61
C PHE A 45 -7.49 0.55 -8.63
N ASN A 46 -7.54 0.29 -7.33
CA ASN A 46 -7.59 1.33 -6.31
C ASN A 46 -6.19 1.73 -5.79
N ASN A 47 -5.15 1.04 -6.25
CA ASN A 47 -3.76 1.27 -5.90
C ASN A 47 -2.83 0.96 -7.09
N ALA A 48 -1.57 1.35 -7.01
CA ALA A 48 -0.56 1.08 -8.04
C ALA A 48 -0.09 -0.38 -8.08
N GLY A 49 -0.31 -1.14 -7.02
CA GLY A 49 0.15 -2.54 -6.91
C GLY A 49 1.66 -2.71 -6.94
N THR A 50 2.41 -1.66 -6.67
CA THR A 50 3.87 -1.75 -6.62
C THR A 50 4.28 -2.52 -5.38
N GLY A 51 5.09 -3.57 -5.57
CA GLY A 51 5.83 -4.17 -4.47
C GLY A 51 6.90 -3.18 -4.03
N HIS A 52 6.65 -2.50 -2.91
CA HIS A 52 7.50 -1.39 -2.49
C HIS A 52 8.86 -1.86 -1.96
N GLU A 53 9.78 -2.16 -2.88
CA GLU A 53 11.19 -2.47 -2.60
C GLU A 53 12.08 -1.23 -2.66
N ALA A 54 11.50 -0.03 -2.79
CA ALA A 54 12.19 1.25 -2.97
C ALA A 54 13.05 1.33 -4.25
N ASN A 55 12.78 0.49 -5.23
CA ASN A 55 13.58 0.38 -6.44
C ASN A 55 13.45 1.63 -7.34
N CYS A 56 12.24 2.16 -7.47
CA CYS A 56 11.90 3.22 -8.43
C CYS A 56 11.33 4.50 -7.80
N GLU A 57 11.05 4.53 -6.50
CA GLU A 57 10.44 5.67 -5.84
C GLU A 57 11.48 6.65 -5.28
N LEU A 58 11.70 7.77 -5.98
CA LEU A 58 12.69 8.80 -5.60
C LEU A 58 12.43 9.41 -4.20
N ASN A 59 11.17 9.44 -3.75
CA ASN A 59 10.80 10.00 -2.46
C ASN A 59 11.23 9.15 -1.24
N TYR A 60 11.78 7.96 -1.47
CA TYR A 60 12.36 7.13 -0.42
C TYR A 60 13.86 7.39 -0.22
N THR A 61 14.46 8.17 -1.10
CA THR A 61 15.86 8.59 -1.03
C THR A 61 15.95 10.11 -1.08
N PRO A 62 15.53 10.82 -0.01
CA PRO A 62 15.57 12.28 0.00
C PRO A 62 16.99 12.79 -0.15
N VAL A 63 17.11 13.92 -0.85
CA VAL A 63 18.38 14.64 -1.07
C VAL A 63 18.42 15.84 -0.13
N ASP A 64 19.51 15.98 0.61
CA ASP A 64 19.79 17.15 1.43
C ASP A 64 21.25 17.58 1.16
N GLU A 65 21.46 18.83 0.71
CA GLU A 65 22.78 19.40 0.40
C GLU A 65 23.72 18.46 -0.39
N GLU A 66 23.22 17.81 -1.45
CA GLU A 66 23.93 16.83 -2.30
C GLU A 66 24.21 15.48 -1.63
N VAL A 67 23.67 15.24 -0.43
CA VAL A 67 23.74 13.94 0.25
C VAL A 67 22.41 13.21 0.07
N ILE A 68 22.48 11.96 -0.36
CA ILE A 68 21.29 11.09 -0.46
C ILE A 68 21.20 10.18 0.76
N SER A 69 20.08 10.25 1.48
CA SER A 69 19.79 9.30 2.55
C SER A 69 19.08 8.07 1.98
N VAL A 70 19.66 6.89 2.19
CA VAL A 70 19.07 5.59 1.77
C VAL A 70 18.37 4.86 2.92
N GLU A 71 18.42 5.34 4.14
CA GLU A 71 17.85 4.66 5.32
C GLU A 71 16.37 4.29 5.16
N LYS A 72 15.58 5.23 4.66
CA LYS A 72 14.14 4.99 4.42
C LYS A 72 13.93 3.93 3.35
N ALA A 73 14.72 3.93 2.28
CA ALA A 73 14.67 2.94 1.22
C ALA A 73 15.01 1.54 1.76
N LEU A 74 16.09 1.41 2.54
CA LEU A 74 16.51 0.15 3.16
C LEU A 74 15.42 -0.40 4.09
N LYS A 75 14.84 0.45 4.92
CA LYS A 75 13.76 0.04 5.84
C LYS A 75 12.52 -0.47 5.08
N ILE A 76 12.09 0.25 4.04
CA ILE A 76 10.92 -0.14 3.25
C ILE A 76 11.19 -1.44 2.50
N HIS A 77 12.38 -1.61 1.93
CA HIS A 77 12.80 -2.86 1.29
C HIS A 77 12.74 -4.05 2.27
N ALA A 78 13.34 -3.89 3.45
CA ALA A 78 13.31 -4.93 4.48
C ALA A 78 11.88 -5.28 4.92
N GLN A 79 11.01 -4.27 5.13
CA GLN A 79 9.59 -4.48 5.47
C GLN A 79 8.83 -5.25 4.38
N PHE A 80 9.10 -4.95 3.10
CA PHE A 80 8.48 -5.69 2.00
C PHE A 80 9.02 -7.12 1.90
N ASN A 81 10.30 -7.34 2.20
CA ASN A 81 10.86 -8.69 2.29
C ASN A 81 10.17 -9.52 3.37
N VAL A 82 9.90 -8.94 4.56
CA VAL A 82 9.10 -9.59 5.61
C VAL A 82 7.68 -9.92 5.10
N ALA A 83 7.08 -9.04 4.29
CA ALA A 83 5.77 -9.32 3.71
C ALA A 83 5.82 -10.50 2.73
N LYS A 84 6.83 -10.59 1.88
CA LYS A 84 7.02 -11.72 0.95
C LYS A 84 7.22 -13.03 1.70
N GLN A 85 7.92 -13.06 2.84
CA GLN A 85 8.07 -14.25 3.68
C GLN A 85 6.70 -14.80 4.11
N PHE A 86 5.81 -13.94 4.60
CA PHE A 86 4.47 -14.34 4.99
C PHE A 86 3.64 -14.88 3.81
N TRP A 87 3.75 -14.25 2.64
CA TRP A 87 3.04 -14.73 1.46
C TRP A 87 3.59 -16.08 0.95
N ALA A 88 4.92 -16.29 1.02
CA ALA A 88 5.55 -17.57 0.73
C ALA A 88 5.07 -18.67 1.70
N TYR A 89 4.98 -18.36 2.99
CA TYR A 89 4.37 -19.25 3.98
C TYR A 89 2.95 -19.68 3.59
N LEU A 90 2.12 -18.75 3.12
CA LEU A 90 0.75 -19.09 2.68
C LEU A 90 0.73 -19.98 1.43
N VAL A 91 1.71 -19.82 0.54
CA VAL A 91 1.90 -20.72 -0.61
C VAL A 91 2.31 -22.12 -0.14
N ASP A 92 3.30 -22.21 0.74
CA ASP A 92 3.80 -23.50 1.27
C ASP A 92 2.74 -24.24 2.07
N LYS A 93 1.83 -23.54 2.74
CA LYS A 93 0.64 -24.11 3.40
C LYS A 93 -0.46 -24.56 2.43
N GLY A 94 -0.32 -24.29 1.15
CA GLY A 94 -1.35 -24.57 0.15
C GLY A 94 -2.57 -23.66 0.23
N ALA A 95 -2.49 -22.56 0.99
CA ALA A 95 -3.52 -21.52 1.04
C ALA A 95 -3.61 -20.76 -0.29
N ILE A 96 -2.48 -20.58 -0.94
CA ILE A 96 -2.35 -19.97 -2.25
C ILE A 96 -1.69 -20.98 -3.19
N LYS A 97 -2.43 -21.48 -4.17
CA LYS A 97 -1.93 -22.51 -5.10
C LYS A 97 -1.11 -21.93 -6.25
N GLU A 98 -1.51 -20.74 -6.73
CA GLU A 98 -0.91 -20.09 -7.89
C GLU A 98 -0.48 -18.65 -7.50
N PRO A 99 0.79 -18.44 -7.10
CA PRO A 99 1.27 -17.11 -6.71
C PRO A 99 1.09 -16.04 -7.79
N THR A 100 1.16 -16.41 -9.07
CA THR A 100 0.96 -15.51 -10.22
C THR A 100 -0.44 -14.89 -10.28
N SER A 101 -1.41 -15.45 -9.53
CA SER A 101 -2.73 -14.85 -9.38
C SER A 101 -2.70 -13.50 -8.63
N PHE A 102 -1.69 -13.26 -7.79
CA PHE A 102 -1.58 -12.03 -7.02
C PHE A 102 -0.25 -11.29 -7.13
N ILE A 103 0.86 -11.99 -7.44
CA ILE A 103 2.19 -11.37 -7.56
C ILE A 103 2.84 -11.77 -8.88
N ASN A 104 3.33 -10.76 -9.62
CA ASN A 104 3.96 -10.96 -10.92
C ASN A 104 5.25 -10.16 -10.97
N GLN A 105 6.31 -10.79 -11.50
CA GLN A 105 7.58 -10.11 -11.70
C GLN A 105 7.48 -9.04 -12.78
N THR A 106 8.05 -7.87 -12.52
CA THR A 106 8.08 -6.73 -13.44
C THR A 106 9.31 -5.89 -13.19
N LYS A 107 9.81 -5.22 -14.21
CA LYS A 107 10.91 -4.26 -14.04
C LYS A 107 10.45 -3.07 -13.23
N HIS A 108 11.27 -2.62 -12.28
CA HIS A 108 11.09 -1.33 -11.62
C HIS A 108 12.10 -0.34 -12.17
N CYS A 109 11.61 0.69 -12.83
CA CYS A 109 12.42 1.68 -13.52
C CYS A 109 12.17 3.08 -12.97
N THR A 110 13.21 3.88 -12.85
CA THR A 110 13.10 5.34 -12.69
C THR A 110 13.59 6.01 -13.94
N ILE A 111 12.90 7.03 -14.43
CA ILE A 111 13.34 7.86 -15.56
C ILE A 111 13.32 9.33 -15.15
N VAL A 112 14.36 10.08 -15.51
CA VAL A 112 14.48 11.51 -15.28
C VAL A 112 14.98 12.24 -16.52
N SER A 113 14.61 13.51 -16.63
CA SER A 113 15.13 14.43 -17.66
C SER A 113 16.46 15.05 -17.24
N GLU A 114 17.11 15.79 -18.17
CA GLU A 114 18.42 16.43 -18.04
C GLU A 114 18.67 17.08 -16.66
N SER A 115 17.71 17.84 -16.16
CA SER A 115 17.84 18.58 -14.88
C SER A 115 18.03 17.70 -13.63
N SER A 116 17.83 16.38 -13.73
CA SER A 116 17.87 15.45 -12.60
C SER A 116 18.79 14.24 -12.85
N ILE A 117 19.59 14.27 -13.90
CA ILE A 117 20.52 13.18 -14.23
C ILE A 117 21.55 12.99 -13.11
N GLU A 118 22.20 14.06 -12.64
CA GLU A 118 23.22 13.97 -11.58
C GLU A 118 22.63 13.47 -10.27
N GLU A 119 21.41 13.88 -9.93
CA GLU A 119 20.70 13.37 -8.75
C GLU A 119 20.42 11.87 -8.86
N LEU A 120 19.94 11.40 -10.03
CA LEU A 120 19.68 9.98 -10.23
C LEU A 120 20.98 9.15 -10.22
N LYS A 121 22.05 9.69 -10.76
CA LYS A 121 23.39 9.06 -10.77
C LYS A 121 23.95 8.91 -9.35
N LEU A 122 23.81 9.96 -8.53
CA LEU A 122 24.20 9.92 -7.12
C LEU A 122 23.36 8.90 -6.36
N ARG A 123 22.02 8.90 -6.56
CA ARG A 123 21.12 7.90 -6.00
C ARG A 123 21.51 6.48 -6.37
N PHE A 124 21.80 6.23 -7.65
CA PHE A 124 22.25 4.93 -8.12
C PHE A 124 23.52 4.48 -7.40
N LYS A 125 24.51 5.36 -7.29
CA LYS A 125 25.78 5.06 -6.60
C LYS A 125 25.57 4.65 -5.14
N GLU A 126 24.76 5.41 -4.41
CA GLU A 126 24.52 5.15 -2.99
C GLU A 126 23.68 3.89 -2.77
N MET A 127 22.65 3.66 -3.61
CA MET A 127 21.81 2.48 -3.50
C MET A 127 22.54 1.20 -3.92
N SER A 128 23.19 1.19 -5.07
CA SER A 128 23.87 0.00 -5.62
C SER A 128 25.04 -0.49 -4.77
N ALA A 129 25.55 0.34 -3.86
CA ALA A 129 26.54 -0.06 -2.85
C ALA A 129 25.97 -1.00 -1.78
N HIS A 130 24.62 -1.09 -1.65
CA HIS A 130 23.97 -1.94 -0.67
C HIS A 130 23.43 -3.22 -1.34
N HIS A 131 23.56 -4.37 -0.69
CA HIS A 131 23.16 -5.68 -1.22
C HIS A 131 21.69 -5.79 -1.63
N PHE A 132 20.79 -4.94 -1.14
CA PHE A 132 19.40 -4.90 -1.59
C PHE A 132 19.27 -4.45 -3.05
N PHE A 133 20.19 -3.63 -3.53
CA PHE A 133 20.15 -2.99 -4.83
C PHE A 133 21.37 -3.32 -5.71
N GLU A 134 22.12 -4.38 -5.36
CA GLU A 134 23.34 -4.79 -6.07
C GLU A 134 23.12 -5.08 -7.56
N HIS A 135 21.88 -5.42 -7.96
CA HIS A 135 21.50 -5.67 -9.35
C HIS A 135 20.86 -4.45 -10.05
N MET A 136 20.87 -3.27 -9.40
CA MET A 136 20.41 -2.04 -10.04
C MET A 136 21.37 -1.65 -11.17
N ARG A 137 20.81 -1.29 -12.31
CA ARG A 137 21.58 -0.74 -13.45
C ARG A 137 21.19 0.71 -13.69
N TYR A 138 22.11 1.47 -14.25
CA TYR A 138 21.95 2.88 -14.63
C TYR A 138 22.39 3.08 -16.07
N SER A 139 21.68 3.90 -16.81
CA SER A 139 22.07 4.27 -18.18
C SER A 139 21.60 5.67 -18.54
N GLU A 140 22.37 6.32 -19.43
CA GLU A 140 22.02 7.52 -20.17
C GLU A 140 21.90 7.21 -21.69
N ASP A 141 22.15 5.96 -22.08
CA ASP A 141 22.03 5.53 -23.48
C ASP A 141 20.57 5.33 -23.88
N PHE A 142 20.18 5.98 -24.98
CA PHE A 142 18.82 5.96 -25.48
C PHE A 142 18.31 4.56 -25.82
N ASP A 143 19.14 3.75 -26.52
CA ASP A 143 18.72 2.44 -26.99
C ASP A 143 18.66 1.43 -25.83
N GLU A 144 19.58 1.55 -24.87
CA GLU A 144 19.54 0.74 -23.65
C GLU A 144 18.29 1.07 -22.82
N ILE A 145 18.00 2.34 -22.53
CA ILE A 145 16.80 2.76 -21.81
C ILE A 145 15.54 2.31 -22.56
N LYS A 146 15.52 2.43 -23.88
CA LYS A 146 14.39 1.97 -24.71
C LYS A 146 14.18 0.46 -24.61
N SER A 147 15.23 -0.33 -24.45
CA SER A 147 15.11 -1.78 -24.24
C SER A 147 14.44 -2.12 -22.91
N TRP A 148 14.59 -1.28 -21.89
CA TRP A 148 13.96 -1.47 -20.58
C TRP A 148 12.49 -1.05 -20.56
N ILE A 149 12.17 0.12 -21.15
CA ILE A 149 10.86 0.79 -21.05
C ILE A 149 10.37 1.30 -22.43
N PRO A 150 10.16 0.41 -23.41
CA PRO A 150 9.91 0.81 -24.80
C PRO A 150 8.72 1.76 -24.96
N PHE A 151 7.60 1.55 -24.25
CA PHE A 151 6.43 2.42 -24.38
C PHE A 151 6.66 3.84 -23.84
N THR A 152 7.54 4.01 -22.89
CA THR A 152 7.93 5.33 -22.40
C THR A 152 8.87 6.06 -23.34
N MET A 153 9.63 5.31 -24.15
CA MET A 153 10.70 5.82 -25.01
C MET A 153 10.33 6.00 -26.48
N GLU A 154 9.27 5.33 -26.96
CA GLU A 154 8.97 5.18 -28.39
C GLU A 154 8.83 6.52 -29.15
N GLY A 155 8.18 7.50 -28.53
CA GLY A 155 7.95 8.82 -29.16
C GLY A 155 8.98 9.91 -28.78
N ARG A 156 10.05 9.56 -28.05
CA ARG A 156 11.09 10.51 -27.64
C ARG A 156 12.12 10.76 -28.73
N ALA A 157 12.65 11.98 -28.76
CA ALA A 157 13.75 12.32 -29.64
C ALA A 157 15.06 11.65 -29.17
N ARG A 158 15.89 11.16 -30.12
CA ARG A 158 17.13 10.44 -29.74
C ARG A 158 18.19 11.32 -29.08
N ASP A 159 18.13 12.61 -29.32
CA ASP A 159 19.00 13.63 -28.70
C ASP A 159 18.48 14.21 -27.40
N GLU A 160 17.31 13.75 -26.92
CA GLU A 160 16.78 14.12 -25.62
C GLU A 160 17.66 13.54 -24.50
N LYS A 161 18.22 14.43 -23.67
CA LYS A 161 19.05 14.02 -22.54
C LYS A 161 18.18 13.51 -21.41
N MET A 162 18.46 12.30 -20.97
CA MET A 162 17.75 11.61 -19.88
C MET A 162 18.66 10.57 -19.23
N ALA A 163 18.24 10.09 -18.09
CA ALA A 163 18.83 8.92 -17.44
C ALA A 163 17.75 8.03 -16.86
N ALA A 164 18.06 6.75 -16.74
CA ALA A 164 17.17 5.79 -16.08
C ALA A 164 17.95 4.81 -15.20
N THR A 165 17.23 4.28 -14.19
CA THR A 165 17.66 3.08 -13.46
C THR A 165 16.66 1.96 -13.67
N VAL A 166 17.13 0.70 -13.57
CA VAL A 166 16.29 -0.49 -13.65
C VAL A 166 16.72 -1.54 -12.62
N ILE A 167 15.74 -2.19 -12.01
CA ILE A 167 15.86 -3.48 -11.33
C ILE A 167 14.86 -4.42 -11.99
N GLU A 168 15.32 -5.58 -12.45
CA GLU A 168 14.51 -6.56 -13.19
C GLU A 168 13.61 -7.41 -12.30
N THR A 169 13.92 -7.48 -11.00
CA THR A 169 13.27 -8.34 -10.01
C THR A 169 12.18 -7.66 -9.19
N GLY A 170 11.72 -6.51 -9.62
CA GLY A 170 10.57 -5.84 -9.01
C GLY A 170 9.26 -6.61 -9.20
N THR A 171 8.21 -6.19 -8.54
CA THR A 171 6.93 -6.91 -8.55
C THR A 171 5.71 -6.01 -8.72
N ASP A 172 4.71 -6.53 -9.45
CA ASP A 172 3.33 -6.07 -9.45
C ASP A 172 2.49 -6.96 -8.54
N VAL A 173 1.79 -6.37 -7.56
CA VAL A 173 0.97 -7.09 -6.59
C VAL A 173 -0.50 -6.72 -6.75
N ASN A 174 -1.34 -7.71 -7.02
CA ASN A 174 -2.79 -7.60 -6.94
C ASN A 174 -3.24 -7.83 -5.49
N PHE A 175 -3.23 -6.76 -4.68
CA PHE A 175 -3.62 -6.84 -3.28
C PHE A 175 -5.09 -7.24 -3.08
N GLY A 176 -5.96 -7.02 -4.07
CA GLY A 176 -7.34 -7.48 -4.06
C GLY A 176 -7.41 -9.00 -4.06
N ALA A 177 -6.81 -9.62 -5.08
CA ALA A 177 -6.74 -11.07 -5.21
C ALA A 177 -6.06 -11.73 -4.00
N LEU A 178 -4.92 -11.18 -3.56
CA LEU A 178 -4.24 -11.65 -2.34
C LEU A 178 -5.17 -11.63 -1.12
N THR A 179 -5.93 -10.53 -0.95
CA THR A 179 -6.84 -10.39 0.19
C THR A 179 -8.00 -11.39 0.13
N GLU A 180 -8.54 -11.66 -1.06
CA GLU A 180 -9.58 -12.67 -1.26
C GLU A 180 -9.07 -14.07 -0.90
N LEU A 181 -7.91 -14.48 -1.44
CA LEU A 181 -7.27 -15.76 -1.12
C LEU A 181 -6.98 -15.92 0.38
N MET A 182 -6.47 -14.86 1.01
CA MET A 182 -6.24 -14.84 2.46
C MET A 182 -7.54 -14.94 3.26
N ALA A 183 -8.61 -14.29 2.82
CA ALA A 183 -9.91 -14.37 3.49
C ALA A 183 -10.50 -15.79 3.38
N GLU A 184 -10.37 -16.43 2.22
CA GLU A 184 -10.76 -17.82 2.02
C GLU A 184 -9.98 -18.77 2.93
N TYR A 185 -8.67 -18.61 3.04
CA TYR A 185 -7.84 -19.38 3.97
C TYR A 185 -8.27 -19.17 5.41
N ALA A 186 -8.46 -17.93 5.82
CA ALA A 186 -8.88 -17.57 7.17
C ALA A 186 -10.22 -18.22 7.56
N VAL A 187 -11.18 -18.26 6.64
CA VAL A 187 -12.49 -18.89 6.86
C VAL A 187 -12.38 -20.42 6.86
N ASN A 188 -11.80 -20.99 5.81
CA ASN A 188 -11.87 -22.42 5.56
C ASN A 188 -10.91 -23.24 6.42
N GLN A 189 -9.75 -22.68 6.80
CA GLN A 189 -8.71 -23.41 7.52
C GLN A 189 -8.54 -22.94 8.98
N LEU A 190 -8.76 -21.64 9.25
CA LEU A 190 -8.52 -21.09 10.57
C LEU A 190 -9.81 -20.83 11.37
N GLY A 191 -10.99 -21.04 10.77
CA GLY A 191 -12.28 -20.86 11.42
C GLY A 191 -12.63 -19.41 11.76
N VAL A 192 -12.06 -18.44 11.03
CA VAL A 192 -12.44 -17.03 11.13
C VAL A 192 -13.84 -16.85 10.54
N LYS A 193 -14.68 -16.09 11.22
CA LYS A 193 -16.00 -15.70 10.71
C LYS A 193 -15.87 -14.39 9.94
N VAL A 194 -16.43 -14.31 8.74
CA VAL A 194 -16.50 -13.07 7.98
C VAL A 194 -17.94 -12.75 7.64
N GLU A 195 -18.39 -11.58 8.06
CA GLU A 195 -19.72 -11.07 7.78
C GLU A 195 -19.65 -9.90 6.82
N TYR A 196 -20.23 -10.07 5.63
CA TYR A 196 -20.27 -9.06 4.55
C TYR A 196 -21.57 -8.25 4.59
N GLY A 197 -21.54 -7.04 4.02
CA GLY A 197 -22.68 -6.11 4.01
C GLY A 197 -23.00 -5.51 5.36
N VAL A 198 -22.03 -5.52 6.28
CA VAL A 198 -22.19 -5.08 7.68
C VAL A 198 -21.69 -3.64 7.85
N HIS A 199 -22.61 -2.71 8.04
CA HIS A 199 -22.30 -1.30 8.27
C HIS A 199 -22.14 -0.99 9.75
N VAL A 200 -20.92 -0.73 10.22
CA VAL A 200 -20.65 -0.29 11.59
C VAL A 200 -21.16 1.14 11.79
N LYS A 201 -22.08 1.32 12.73
CA LYS A 201 -22.67 2.61 13.09
C LYS A 201 -22.02 3.24 14.30
N ARG A 202 -21.72 2.43 15.32
CA ARG A 202 -21.17 2.89 16.60
C ARG A 202 -20.31 1.82 17.24
N VAL A 203 -19.28 2.26 17.95
CA VAL A 203 -18.48 1.41 18.84
C VAL A 203 -18.35 2.09 20.20
N HIS A 204 -18.56 1.36 21.28
CA HIS A 204 -18.45 1.90 22.63
C HIS A 204 -18.21 0.79 23.66
N ARG A 205 -17.80 1.17 24.86
CA ARG A 205 -17.62 0.25 25.98
C ARG A 205 -18.93 -0.09 26.63
N SER A 206 -19.13 -1.36 26.93
CA SER A 206 -20.19 -1.79 27.87
C SER A 206 -19.78 -1.49 29.30
N PRO A 207 -20.73 -1.45 30.24
CA PRO A 207 -20.41 -1.35 31.67
C PRO A 207 -19.49 -2.48 32.17
N ALA A 208 -19.56 -3.66 31.55
CA ALA A 208 -18.72 -4.81 31.87
C ALA A 208 -17.31 -4.76 31.19
N GLY A 209 -16.95 -3.66 30.51
CA GLY A 209 -15.63 -3.45 29.93
C GLY A 209 -15.41 -4.04 28.53
N SER A 210 -16.36 -4.81 27.97
CA SER A 210 -16.29 -5.29 26.59
C SER A 210 -16.67 -4.22 25.58
N TRP A 211 -16.24 -4.37 24.33
CA TRP A 211 -16.67 -3.54 23.22
C TRP A 211 -18.04 -3.98 22.70
N LEU A 212 -18.93 -3.00 22.49
CA LEU A 212 -20.18 -3.17 21.76
C LEU A 212 -20.05 -2.50 20.41
N VAL A 213 -20.25 -3.28 19.34
CA VAL A 213 -20.20 -2.83 17.95
C VAL A 213 -21.63 -2.86 17.41
N GLU A 214 -22.23 -1.70 17.30
CA GLU A 214 -23.56 -1.53 16.72
C GLU A 214 -23.45 -1.44 15.21
N THR A 215 -24.16 -2.32 14.53
CA THR A 215 -24.10 -2.45 13.06
C THR A 215 -25.50 -2.37 12.45
N GLN A 216 -25.53 -2.21 11.14
CA GLN A 216 -26.71 -2.39 10.32
C GLN A 216 -26.37 -3.39 9.22
N THR A 217 -27.09 -4.51 9.19
CA THR A 217 -26.92 -5.57 8.21
C THR A 217 -28.24 -5.76 7.48
N ARG A 218 -28.26 -5.58 6.16
CA ARG A 218 -29.46 -5.65 5.31
C ARG A 218 -30.62 -4.75 5.81
N GLY A 219 -30.29 -3.63 6.41
CA GLY A 219 -31.28 -2.70 7.00
C GLY A 219 -31.61 -2.95 8.46
N GLU A 220 -31.33 -4.14 9.01
CA GLU A 220 -31.64 -4.51 10.39
C GLU A 220 -30.48 -4.15 11.34
N PRO A 221 -30.78 -3.61 12.54
CA PRO A 221 -29.77 -3.34 13.55
C PRO A 221 -29.29 -4.65 14.20
N VAL A 222 -27.96 -4.82 14.25
CA VAL A 222 -27.33 -5.95 14.92
C VAL A 222 -26.25 -5.44 15.87
N GLN A 223 -26.07 -6.11 17.01
CA GLN A 223 -25.03 -5.78 17.98
C GLN A 223 -24.07 -6.95 18.14
N HIS A 224 -22.78 -6.68 17.95
CA HIS A 224 -21.69 -7.63 18.21
C HIS A 224 -20.97 -7.23 19.50
N ARG A 225 -20.47 -8.23 20.22
CA ARG A 225 -19.70 -8.04 21.44
C ARG A 225 -18.29 -8.60 21.25
N ALA A 226 -17.27 -7.80 21.62
CA ALA A 226 -15.87 -8.19 21.55
C ALA A 226 -15.12 -7.87 22.85
N ASP A 227 -14.13 -8.71 23.18
CA ASP A 227 -13.16 -8.43 24.23
C ASP A 227 -12.07 -7.49 23.70
N VAL A 228 -11.65 -7.71 22.43
CA VAL A 228 -10.69 -6.88 21.71
C VAL A 228 -11.29 -6.45 20.37
N LEU A 229 -11.12 -5.18 20.02
CA LEU A 229 -11.55 -4.59 18.77
C LEU A 229 -10.35 -4.09 17.96
N PHE A 230 -10.19 -4.58 16.75
CA PHE A 230 -9.21 -4.06 15.78
C PHE A 230 -9.92 -3.38 14.61
N VAL A 231 -9.47 -2.18 14.22
CA VAL A 231 -10.08 -1.40 13.14
C VAL A 231 -9.08 -1.22 12.00
N GLY A 232 -9.24 -2.03 10.95
CA GLY A 232 -8.47 -2.00 9.71
C GLY A 232 -9.30 -1.48 8.52
N ALA A 233 -10.18 -0.48 8.75
CA ALA A 233 -11.19 -0.03 7.79
C ALA A 233 -10.71 1.08 6.84
N GLY A 234 -9.39 1.24 6.61
CA GLY A 234 -8.85 2.30 5.77
C GLY A 234 -9.33 3.69 6.24
N GLY A 235 -9.81 4.54 5.32
CA GLY A 235 -10.34 5.86 5.69
C GLY A 235 -11.54 5.81 6.64
N GLY A 236 -12.31 4.72 6.64
CA GLY A 236 -13.41 4.47 7.58
C GLY A 236 -12.97 4.28 9.03
N ALA A 237 -11.67 4.06 9.28
CA ALA A 237 -11.14 3.95 10.64
C ALA A 237 -11.26 5.27 11.43
N PHE A 238 -11.12 6.42 10.78
CA PHE A 238 -11.23 7.74 11.45
C PHE A 238 -12.58 7.97 12.12
N PRO A 239 -13.74 7.85 11.42
CA PRO A 239 -15.03 8.03 12.08
C PRO A 239 -15.31 6.95 13.14
N ILE A 240 -14.81 5.73 12.98
CA ILE A 240 -14.97 4.66 13.99
C ILE A 240 -14.15 5.00 15.22
N LEU A 241 -12.90 5.42 15.08
CA LEU A 241 -12.05 5.87 16.17
C LEU A 241 -12.71 7.01 16.97
N LYS A 242 -13.29 8.01 16.30
CA LYS A 242 -13.98 9.11 16.98
C LYS A 242 -15.23 8.67 17.73
N LYS A 243 -15.94 7.68 17.22
CA LYS A 243 -17.12 7.10 17.89
C LYS A 243 -16.76 6.17 19.06
N SER A 244 -15.51 5.73 19.18
CA SER A 244 -15.04 4.90 20.29
C SER A 244 -14.98 5.65 21.63
N HIS A 245 -15.00 6.99 21.59
CA HIS A 245 -14.84 7.88 22.74
C HIS A 245 -13.53 7.67 23.53
N LEU A 246 -12.52 7.05 22.91
CA LEU A 246 -11.20 6.91 23.53
C LEU A 246 -10.54 8.29 23.70
N PRO A 247 -9.82 8.56 24.80
CA PRO A 247 -9.26 9.89 25.08
C PRO A 247 -8.36 10.42 23.97
N PHE A 248 -7.57 9.53 23.33
CA PHE A 248 -6.65 9.90 22.27
C PHE A 248 -7.33 10.12 20.89
N ALA A 249 -8.60 9.72 20.73
CA ALA A 249 -9.30 9.82 19.45
C ALA A 249 -9.42 11.26 18.91
N ARG A 250 -9.39 12.26 19.81
CA ARG A 250 -9.47 13.69 19.45
C ARG A 250 -8.22 14.22 18.76
N ARG A 251 -7.08 13.53 18.94
CA ARG A 251 -5.80 13.93 18.36
C ARG A 251 -5.71 13.66 16.86
N PHE A 252 -6.59 12.81 16.30
CA PHE A 252 -6.50 12.32 14.94
C PHE A 252 -7.67 12.79 14.09
N THR A 253 -7.35 13.30 12.90
CA THR A 253 -8.33 13.67 11.88
C THR A 253 -7.86 13.17 10.54
N GLY A 254 -8.78 12.79 9.65
CA GLY A 254 -8.44 12.33 8.31
C GLY A 254 -8.39 13.49 7.32
N PHE A 255 -7.29 13.60 6.58
CA PHE A 255 -7.17 14.49 5.42
C PHE A 255 -7.35 13.66 4.14
N PRO A 256 -8.52 13.75 3.47
CA PRO A 256 -8.84 12.86 2.35
C PRO A 256 -8.14 13.30 1.06
N VAL A 257 -7.36 12.41 0.49
CA VAL A 257 -6.76 12.55 -0.84
C VAL A 257 -7.31 11.44 -1.72
N GLY A 258 -8.05 11.81 -2.75
CA GLY A 258 -8.48 10.92 -3.82
C GLY A 258 -7.50 10.93 -4.97
N GLY A 259 -7.83 10.20 -6.02
CA GLY A 259 -7.05 10.23 -7.25
C GLY A 259 -7.75 9.53 -8.38
N ARG A 260 -7.18 9.68 -9.56
CA ARG A 260 -7.58 8.98 -10.78
C ARG A 260 -6.36 8.36 -11.44
N PHE A 261 -6.58 7.32 -12.23
CA PHE A 261 -5.62 6.80 -13.19
C PHE A 261 -6.22 6.86 -14.59
N LEU A 262 -5.37 6.95 -15.59
CA LEU A 262 -5.70 6.50 -16.93
C LEU A 262 -5.41 5.00 -17.00
N GLN A 263 -6.35 4.23 -17.50
CA GLN A 263 -6.25 2.79 -17.69
C GLN A 263 -6.43 2.45 -19.17
N ALA A 264 -5.59 1.58 -19.69
CA ALA A 264 -5.77 0.97 -21.00
C ALA A 264 -5.61 -0.55 -20.88
N ARG A 265 -6.49 -1.31 -21.52
CA ARG A 265 -6.33 -2.76 -21.66
C ARG A 265 -5.36 -3.04 -22.81
N ILE A 266 -4.43 -3.96 -22.59
CA ILE A 266 -3.44 -4.36 -23.59
C ILE A 266 -3.44 -5.87 -23.80
N THR A 267 -2.84 -6.33 -24.92
CA THR A 267 -2.70 -7.76 -25.20
C THR A 267 -1.54 -8.38 -24.38
N PRO A 268 -1.49 -9.71 -24.23
CA PRO A 268 -0.35 -10.38 -23.59
C PRO A 268 0.97 -10.05 -24.28
N GLU A 269 1.02 -9.99 -25.60
CA GLU A 269 2.23 -9.68 -26.37
C GLU A 269 2.72 -8.24 -26.11
N GLN A 270 1.80 -7.29 -25.95
CA GLN A 270 2.12 -5.92 -25.58
C GLN A 270 2.60 -5.83 -24.11
N ALA A 271 2.02 -6.63 -23.23
CA ALA A 271 2.47 -6.74 -21.86
C ALA A 271 3.90 -7.31 -21.77
N ASP A 272 4.20 -8.34 -22.56
CA ASP A 272 5.54 -8.92 -22.64
C ASP A 272 6.59 -7.92 -23.15
N GLN A 273 6.22 -7.03 -24.05
CA GLN A 273 7.10 -5.96 -24.52
C GLN A 273 7.44 -4.96 -23.42
N TYR A 274 6.47 -4.63 -22.55
CA TYR A 274 6.68 -3.55 -21.59
C TYR A 274 7.12 -4.04 -20.20
N ARG A 275 6.51 -5.02 -19.60
CA ARG A 275 6.81 -5.62 -18.28
C ARG A 275 7.48 -4.68 -17.28
N ALA A 276 6.98 -3.44 -17.14
CA ALA A 276 7.63 -2.44 -16.32
C ALA A 276 6.65 -1.63 -15.48
N LYS A 277 7.16 -1.12 -14.35
CA LYS A 277 6.64 0.02 -13.60
C LYS A 277 7.68 1.13 -13.74
N THR A 278 7.32 2.20 -14.46
CA THR A 278 8.24 3.30 -14.76
C THR A 278 7.82 4.55 -14.01
N TYR A 279 8.64 4.98 -13.07
CA TYR A 279 8.41 6.15 -12.22
C TYR A 279 9.22 7.33 -12.73
N GLY A 280 8.59 8.50 -12.79
CA GLY A 280 9.25 9.77 -13.08
C GLY A 280 9.61 10.52 -11.80
N LYS A 281 9.91 11.81 -11.97
CA LYS A 281 10.08 12.76 -10.88
C LYS A 281 8.79 13.58 -10.71
N ALA A 282 8.40 13.84 -9.46
CA ALA A 282 7.28 14.71 -9.18
C ALA A 282 7.54 16.14 -9.68
N GLU A 283 6.51 16.82 -10.16
CA GLU A 283 6.62 18.25 -10.50
C GLU A 283 6.89 19.06 -9.21
N VAL A 284 7.56 20.20 -9.37
CA VAL A 284 7.88 21.09 -8.24
C VAL A 284 6.58 21.51 -7.54
N GLY A 285 6.49 21.27 -6.22
CA GLY A 285 5.30 21.57 -5.42
C GLY A 285 4.23 20.48 -5.44
N ALA A 286 4.37 19.41 -6.25
CA ALA A 286 3.49 18.28 -6.19
C ALA A 286 3.81 17.38 -4.97
N PRO A 287 2.77 16.80 -4.31
CA PRO A 287 3.02 15.91 -3.20
C PRO A 287 3.68 14.61 -3.66
N PRO A 288 4.44 13.92 -2.79
CA PRO A 288 5.11 12.66 -3.13
C PRO A 288 4.21 11.58 -3.72
N MET A 289 2.92 11.62 -3.40
CA MET A 289 1.92 10.69 -3.94
C MET A 289 1.45 11.01 -5.36
N SER A 290 1.93 12.10 -5.97
CA SER A 290 1.60 12.53 -7.34
C SER A 290 2.75 12.30 -8.30
N VAL A 291 3.74 11.50 -7.94
CA VAL A 291 4.81 11.09 -8.86
C VAL A 291 4.18 10.39 -10.07
N PRO A 292 4.40 10.88 -11.29
CA PRO A 292 3.85 10.23 -12.47
C PRO A 292 4.53 8.88 -12.70
N HIS A 293 3.73 7.85 -12.91
CA HIS A 293 4.26 6.53 -13.26
C HIS A 293 3.35 5.80 -14.25
N LEU A 294 3.96 4.98 -15.09
CA LEU A 294 3.31 4.09 -16.04
C LEU A 294 3.56 2.64 -15.60
N ASP A 295 2.50 1.94 -15.25
CA ASP A 295 2.58 0.61 -14.65
C ASP A 295 1.91 -0.44 -15.52
N LEU A 296 2.59 -1.57 -15.75
CA LEU A 296 1.92 -2.80 -16.10
C LEU A 296 1.19 -3.34 -14.87
N ARG A 297 -0.09 -3.70 -15.05
CA ARG A 297 -0.93 -4.36 -14.04
C ARG A 297 -1.50 -5.66 -14.58
N VAL A 298 -1.52 -6.68 -13.71
CA VAL A 298 -2.19 -7.96 -14.01
C VAL A 298 -3.39 -8.13 -13.09
N ALA A 299 -4.56 -8.37 -13.69
CA ALA A 299 -5.81 -8.60 -12.97
C ALA A 299 -6.65 -9.64 -13.70
N ASP A 300 -7.03 -10.71 -13.00
CA ASP A 300 -7.88 -11.80 -13.54
C ASP A 300 -7.37 -12.36 -14.89
N GLY A 301 -6.04 -12.54 -14.99
CA GLY A 301 -5.38 -13.00 -16.22
C GLY A 301 -5.39 -11.99 -17.38
N GLN A 302 -5.82 -10.74 -17.13
CA GLN A 302 -5.83 -9.66 -18.12
C GLN A 302 -4.71 -8.64 -17.80
N HIS A 303 -4.21 -7.99 -18.85
CA HIS A 303 -3.13 -7.03 -18.76
C HIS A 303 -3.63 -5.61 -19.00
N TYR A 304 -3.15 -4.68 -18.19
CA TYR A 304 -3.51 -3.27 -18.24
C TYR A 304 -2.29 -2.40 -18.09
N LEU A 305 -2.31 -1.24 -18.73
CA LEU A 305 -1.44 -0.12 -18.38
C LEU A 305 -2.23 0.83 -17.49
N LEU A 306 -1.61 1.29 -16.43
CA LEU A 306 -2.09 2.38 -15.59
C LEU A 306 -1.11 3.53 -15.64
N PHE A 307 -1.62 4.75 -15.88
CA PHE A 307 -0.82 5.98 -15.79
C PHE A 307 -1.43 6.94 -14.76
N GLY A 308 -0.60 7.48 -13.91
CA GLY A 308 -0.96 8.43 -12.85
C GLY A 308 -0.04 8.28 -11.64
N PRO A 309 -0.56 8.46 -10.42
CA PRO A 309 -1.90 8.91 -10.08
C PRO A 309 -2.08 10.43 -10.26
N PHE A 310 -3.29 10.82 -10.62
CA PHE A 310 -3.71 12.22 -10.59
C PHE A 310 -4.37 12.48 -9.24
N ALA A 311 -3.55 12.84 -8.25
CA ALA A 311 -4.03 13.07 -6.89
C ALA A 311 -4.90 14.32 -6.83
N SER A 312 -6.04 14.25 -6.17
CA SER A 312 -7.00 15.36 -6.06
C SER A 312 -7.58 15.45 -4.65
N PHE A 313 -8.04 16.63 -4.26
CA PHE A 313 -8.82 16.76 -3.04
C PHE A 313 -10.23 16.21 -3.29
N LYS A 314 -10.54 15.09 -2.64
CA LYS A 314 -11.87 14.50 -2.70
C LYS A 314 -12.37 14.31 -1.26
N PRO A 315 -13.33 15.16 -0.80
CA PRO A 315 -13.76 15.16 0.60
C PRO A 315 -14.67 13.95 0.92
N VAL A 316 -14.12 12.76 0.76
CA VAL A 316 -14.72 11.49 1.15
C VAL A 316 -13.64 10.60 1.77
N LEU A 317 -13.97 9.85 2.80
CA LEU A 317 -13.02 8.97 3.49
C LEU A 317 -12.88 7.60 2.82
N GLU A 318 -13.90 7.18 2.08
CA GLU A 318 -13.93 5.90 1.38
C GLU A 318 -14.56 6.05 -0.01
N LYS A 319 -14.08 5.29 -0.99
CA LYS A 319 -14.66 5.23 -2.33
C LYS A 319 -16.13 4.80 -2.26
N GLY A 320 -16.97 5.44 -3.07
CA GLY A 320 -18.42 5.18 -3.06
C GLY A 320 -19.21 5.86 -1.93
N ARG A 321 -18.55 6.66 -1.09
CA ARG A 321 -19.21 7.51 -0.09
C ARG A 321 -19.45 8.92 -0.62
N GLY A 322 -20.38 9.64 -0.01
CA GLY A 322 -20.70 11.02 -0.35
C GLY A 322 -19.97 12.04 0.51
N LEU A 323 -19.94 13.31 0.03
CA LEU A 323 -19.41 14.46 0.77
C LEU A 323 -20.00 14.58 2.18
N PHE A 324 -21.30 14.32 2.33
CA PHE A 324 -21.96 14.37 3.63
C PHE A 324 -21.43 13.37 4.65
N ASP A 325 -20.87 12.23 4.22
CA ASP A 325 -20.27 11.28 5.14
C ASP A 325 -18.98 11.83 5.76
N TYR A 326 -18.18 12.56 4.98
CA TYR A 326 -17.00 13.26 5.49
C TYR A 326 -17.38 14.36 6.48
N LEU A 327 -18.34 15.20 6.13
CA LEU A 327 -18.83 16.28 7.01
C LEU A 327 -19.41 15.73 8.32
N ARG A 328 -20.15 14.61 8.26
CA ARG A 328 -20.68 13.93 9.45
C ARG A 328 -19.59 13.28 10.31
N ALA A 329 -18.48 12.87 9.71
CA ALA A 329 -17.34 12.31 10.44
C ALA A 329 -16.53 13.39 11.17
N MET A 330 -16.57 14.65 10.68
CA MET A 330 -15.88 15.78 11.31
C MET A 330 -16.54 16.19 12.63
N ARG A 331 -15.72 16.71 13.54
CA ARG A 331 -16.11 17.30 14.80
C ARG A 331 -15.59 18.75 14.87
N LEU A 332 -16.22 19.59 15.67
CA LEU A 332 -15.78 20.99 15.81
C LEU A 332 -14.32 21.13 16.22
N HIS A 333 -13.79 20.20 17.02
CA HIS A 333 -12.39 20.19 17.42
C HIS A 333 -11.40 19.77 16.31
N ASP A 334 -11.87 19.30 15.16
CA ASP A 334 -11.04 19.01 13.99
C ASP A 334 -10.72 20.24 13.16
N ILE A 335 -11.59 21.25 13.22
CA ILE A 335 -11.51 22.45 12.39
C ILE A 335 -10.17 23.18 12.54
N PRO A 336 -9.65 23.44 13.75
CA PRO A 336 -8.34 24.09 13.90
C PRO A 336 -7.21 23.33 13.21
N GLY A 337 -7.14 21.99 13.34
CA GLY A 337 -6.12 21.19 12.67
C GLY A 337 -6.24 21.21 11.15
N LEU A 338 -7.46 21.17 10.61
CA LEU A 338 -7.68 21.28 9.16
C LEU A 338 -7.28 22.67 8.64
N LEU A 339 -7.56 23.74 9.39
CA LEU A 339 -7.15 25.11 9.04
C LEU A 339 -5.62 25.25 9.11
N ASN A 340 -4.96 24.69 10.13
CA ASN A 340 -3.50 24.69 10.23
C ASN A 340 -2.87 24.03 9.02
N VAL A 341 -3.32 22.81 8.66
CA VAL A 341 -2.84 22.10 7.45
C VAL A 341 -3.09 22.92 6.19
N ALA A 342 -4.24 23.60 6.07
CA ALA A 342 -4.53 24.44 4.91
C ALA A 342 -3.61 25.66 4.79
N LEU A 343 -3.12 26.19 5.90
CA LEU A 343 -2.19 27.32 5.94
C LEU A 343 -0.74 26.88 5.76
N GLU A 344 -0.27 25.89 6.53
CA GLU A 344 1.12 25.43 6.51
C GLU A 344 1.46 24.68 5.21
N HIS A 345 0.50 23.91 4.67
CA HIS A 345 0.64 23.16 3.42
C HIS A 345 -0.16 23.77 2.27
N PHE A 346 -0.29 25.11 2.23
CA PHE A 346 -1.08 25.80 1.21
C PHE A 346 -0.72 25.40 -0.23
N PRO A 347 0.56 25.26 -0.64
CA PRO A 347 0.91 24.80 -1.98
C PRO A 347 0.33 23.41 -2.30
N LEU A 348 0.40 22.47 -1.35
CA LEU A 348 -0.18 21.13 -1.48
C LEU A 348 -1.71 21.18 -1.65
N VAL A 349 -2.38 21.93 -0.79
CA VAL A 349 -3.85 22.04 -0.82
C VAL A 349 -4.31 22.69 -2.13
N LYS A 350 -3.63 23.78 -2.56
CA LYS A 350 -3.88 24.43 -3.84
C LYS A 350 -3.69 23.47 -5.01
N TYR A 351 -2.60 22.68 -5.00
CA TYR A 351 -2.34 21.66 -6.01
C TYR A 351 -3.48 20.64 -6.07
N LEU A 352 -3.85 20.02 -4.95
CA LEU A 352 -4.90 19.00 -4.89
C LEU A 352 -6.27 19.55 -5.34
N ILE A 353 -6.59 20.79 -5.02
CA ILE A 353 -7.82 21.44 -5.48
C ILE A 353 -7.76 21.67 -7.00
N SER A 354 -6.64 22.15 -7.53
CA SER A 354 -6.47 22.36 -8.98
C SER A 354 -6.59 21.04 -9.77
N GLU A 355 -6.03 19.96 -9.26
CA GLU A 355 -6.12 18.63 -9.87
C GLU A 355 -7.56 18.09 -9.92
N THR A 356 -8.42 18.48 -8.96
CA THR A 356 -9.83 18.07 -8.94
C THR A 356 -10.60 18.53 -10.17
N PHE A 357 -10.22 19.68 -10.75
CA PHE A 357 -10.88 20.28 -11.91
C PHE A 357 -10.24 19.90 -13.25
N LYS A 358 -9.12 19.15 -13.25
CA LYS A 358 -8.50 18.68 -14.49
C LYS A 358 -9.38 17.63 -15.19
N GLY A 359 -9.69 17.87 -16.46
CA GLY A 359 -10.45 16.95 -17.31
C GLY A 359 -9.56 15.88 -17.95
N ASP A 360 -10.18 14.93 -18.63
CA ASP A 360 -9.51 13.77 -19.25
C ASP A 360 -8.48 14.19 -20.31
N LYS A 361 -8.72 15.26 -21.05
CA LYS A 361 -7.74 15.83 -22.01
C LYS A 361 -6.43 16.24 -21.34
N SER A 362 -6.52 16.80 -20.13
CA SER A 362 -5.32 17.18 -19.37
C SER A 362 -4.55 15.98 -18.85
N MET A 363 -5.26 14.89 -18.51
CA MET A 363 -4.64 13.63 -18.09
C MET A 363 -3.90 12.97 -19.29
N LEU A 364 -4.50 12.95 -20.48
CA LEU A 364 -3.88 12.45 -21.71
C LEU A 364 -2.66 13.30 -22.11
N ALA A 365 -2.74 14.63 -21.97
CA ALA A 365 -1.59 15.50 -22.20
C ALA A 365 -0.44 15.25 -21.22
N ALA A 366 -0.74 14.95 -19.94
CA ALA A 366 0.27 14.55 -18.98
C ALA A 366 0.90 13.19 -19.30
N LEU A 367 0.10 12.25 -19.82
CA LEU A 367 0.61 10.98 -20.33
C LEU A 367 1.58 11.19 -21.50
N ASP A 368 1.22 12.03 -22.48
CA ASP A 368 2.09 12.31 -23.62
C ASP A 368 3.34 13.11 -23.23
N LYS A 369 3.27 13.92 -22.18
CA LYS A 369 4.47 14.56 -21.60
C LYS A 369 5.44 13.51 -21.01
N PHE A 370 4.89 12.47 -20.36
CA PHE A 370 5.66 11.39 -19.74
C PHE A 370 6.15 10.36 -20.76
N ALA A 371 5.29 9.96 -21.68
CA ALA A 371 5.52 8.96 -22.72
C ALA A 371 4.93 9.47 -24.05
N PRO A 372 5.71 10.21 -24.86
CA PRO A 372 5.22 10.91 -26.03
C PRO A 372 4.53 9.97 -27.05
N GLY A 373 3.33 10.36 -27.48
CA GLY A 373 2.50 9.61 -28.43
C GLY A 373 1.74 8.41 -27.85
N LEU A 374 1.95 8.08 -26.58
CA LEU A 374 1.32 6.91 -25.95
C LEU A 374 -0.20 7.07 -25.79
N SER A 375 -0.70 8.31 -25.68
CA SER A 375 -2.14 8.59 -25.57
C SER A 375 -2.93 8.14 -26.80
N GLN A 376 -2.29 8.08 -27.97
CA GLN A 376 -2.89 7.69 -29.24
C GLN A 376 -2.74 6.19 -29.54
N LYS A 377 -1.86 5.49 -28.80
CA LYS A 377 -1.53 4.08 -29.05
C LYS A 377 -2.58 3.12 -28.47
N PHE A 378 -3.21 3.49 -27.37
CA PHE A 378 -4.16 2.65 -26.65
C PHE A 378 -5.48 3.38 -26.33
N ASP A 379 -6.55 2.61 -26.07
CA ASP A 379 -7.86 3.14 -25.62
C ASP A 379 -7.81 3.46 -24.13
N TRP A 380 -7.39 4.67 -23.79
CA TRP A 380 -7.27 5.14 -22.41
C TRP A 380 -8.61 5.59 -21.84
N LYS A 381 -8.91 5.10 -20.63
CA LYS A 381 -10.11 5.49 -19.87
C LYS A 381 -9.73 5.97 -18.49
N PRO A 382 -10.28 7.10 -18.04
CA PRO A 382 -10.08 7.53 -16.67
C PRO A 382 -10.83 6.62 -15.70
N ILE A 383 -10.18 6.18 -14.65
CA ILE A 383 -10.76 5.42 -13.55
C ILE A 383 -10.49 6.09 -12.22
N GLU A 384 -11.40 5.92 -11.27
CA GLU A 384 -11.18 6.38 -9.91
C GLU A 384 -10.26 5.41 -9.15
N ALA A 385 -9.21 5.95 -8.53
CA ALA A 385 -8.36 5.26 -7.58
C ALA A 385 -9.06 5.10 -6.22
N GLY A 386 -8.43 4.35 -5.31
CA GLY A 386 -8.82 4.31 -3.90
C GLY A 386 -8.58 5.63 -3.18
N GLN A 387 -9.21 5.78 -2.01
CA GLN A 387 -9.01 6.96 -1.17
C GLN A 387 -7.76 6.76 -0.30
N ARG A 388 -6.87 7.76 -0.33
CA ARG A 388 -5.69 7.85 0.54
C ARG A 388 -5.99 8.89 1.61
N VAL A 389 -6.36 8.45 2.80
CA VAL A 389 -6.64 9.38 3.89
C VAL A 389 -5.38 9.54 4.72
N GLN A 390 -4.76 10.72 4.63
CA GLN A 390 -3.59 11.07 5.43
C GLN A 390 -4.01 11.41 6.86
N ILE A 391 -3.07 11.32 7.77
CA ILE A 391 -3.30 11.57 9.18
C ILE A 391 -3.03 13.06 9.48
N ILE A 392 -3.98 13.74 10.12
CA ILE A 392 -3.69 14.95 10.86
C ILE A 392 -3.65 14.55 12.34
N LYS A 393 -2.51 14.72 12.97
CA LYS A 393 -2.28 14.40 14.38
C LYS A 393 -1.87 15.66 15.14
N ASP A 394 -2.64 16.02 16.16
CA ASP A 394 -2.41 17.24 16.95
C ASP A 394 -2.32 18.52 16.11
N GLY A 395 -2.96 18.54 14.94
CA GLY A 395 -2.97 19.66 14.01
C GLY A 395 -1.94 19.58 12.88
N ASP A 396 -0.99 18.64 12.92
CA ASP A 396 0.08 18.48 11.92
C ASP A 396 -0.23 17.36 10.93
N LEU A 397 0.06 17.59 9.65
CA LEU A 397 -0.10 16.60 8.59
C LEU A 397 1.02 15.56 8.65
N GLN A 398 0.63 14.30 8.86
CA GLN A 398 1.55 13.17 8.89
C GLN A 398 1.45 12.36 7.59
N MET A 399 2.59 12.12 6.95
CA MET A 399 2.69 11.24 5.79
C MET A 399 3.16 9.86 6.23
N GLY A 400 2.33 8.84 5.99
CA GLY A 400 2.67 7.47 6.35
C GLY A 400 1.52 6.71 7.01
N THR A 401 1.90 5.71 7.78
CA THR A 401 0.97 4.82 8.48
C THR A 401 1.28 4.81 9.97
N GLU A 402 0.27 4.90 10.81
CA GLU A 402 0.41 4.86 12.27
C GLU A 402 -0.48 3.74 12.86
N ILE A 403 0.13 2.89 13.67
CA ILE A 403 -0.55 1.87 14.48
C ILE A 403 -0.82 2.47 15.86
N ILE A 404 -2.06 2.42 16.29
CA ILE A 404 -2.50 2.97 17.56
C ILE A 404 -3.17 1.87 18.37
N VAL A 405 -2.66 1.64 19.59
CA VAL A 405 -3.23 0.69 20.53
C VAL A 405 -3.61 1.40 21.83
N SER A 406 -4.78 1.09 22.37
CA SER A 406 -5.24 1.64 23.67
C SER A 406 -4.37 1.12 24.82
N LYS A 407 -4.25 1.91 25.90
CA LYS A 407 -3.43 1.55 27.07
C LYS A 407 -3.87 0.21 27.71
N ASP A 408 -5.14 -0.11 27.67
CA ASP A 408 -5.70 -1.37 28.18
C ASP A 408 -5.62 -2.53 27.18
N LYS A 409 -4.99 -2.31 25.99
CA LYS A 409 -4.75 -3.32 24.95
C LYS A 409 -6.00 -4.01 24.41
N THR A 410 -7.12 -3.32 24.43
CA THR A 410 -8.41 -3.88 23.97
C THR A 410 -8.94 -3.20 22.70
N TYR A 411 -8.26 -2.14 22.23
CA TYR A 411 -8.57 -1.46 20.99
C TYR A 411 -7.28 -1.23 20.21
N GLY A 412 -7.29 -1.61 18.95
CA GLY A 412 -6.24 -1.32 18.00
C GLY A 412 -6.78 -0.74 16.70
N THR A 413 -6.04 0.13 16.05
CA THR A 413 -6.37 0.64 14.72
C THR A 413 -5.11 0.99 13.95
N ILE A 414 -5.23 0.97 12.63
CA ILE A 414 -4.22 1.47 11.72
C ILE A 414 -4.80 2.64 10.93
N LEU A 415 -4.07 3.74 10.91
CA LEU A 415 -4.42 4.96 10.18
C LEU A 415 -3.35 5.28 9.15
N GLY A 416 -3.71 6.09 8.13
CA GLY A 416 -2.80 6.52 7.07
C GLY A 416 -2.87 5.65 5.82
N ALA A 417 -1.97 5.87 4.86
CA ALA A 417 -2.16 5.35 3.51
C ALA A 417 -0.99 4.58 2.89
N SER A 418 0.26 4.99 3.04
CA SER A 418 1.38 4.43 2.27
C SER A 418 2.66 4.33 3.10
N PRO A 419 3.43 3.24 2.94
CA PRO A 419 3.38 2.13 1.98
C PRO A 419 2.42 0.97 2.33
N GLY A 420 1.46 1.16 3.18
CA GLY A 420 0.50 0.29 3.82
C GLY A 420 0.35 -1.15 3.30
N ALA A 421 -0.21 -1.36 2.10
CA ALA A 421 -0.54 -2.72 1.62
C ALA A 421 0.70 -3.61 1.48
N SER A 422 1.80 -3.09 0.94
CA SER A 422 3.05 -3.85 0.72
C SER A 422 3.73 -4.30 2.01
N VAL A 423 3.48 -3.59 3.12
CA VAL A 423 4.09 -3.89 4.43
C VAL A 423 3.07 -4.39 5.44
N SER A 424 1.90 -4.83 4.96
CA SER A 424 0.80 -5.24 5.85
C SER A 424 1.17 -6.36 6.84
N PRO A 425 1.96 -7.41 6.49
CA PRO A 425 2.33 -8.44 7.45
C PRO A 425 3.17 -7.90 8.61
N GLU A 426 4.19 -7.11 8.33
CA GLU A 426 5.04 -6.50 9.36
C GLU A 426 4.24 -5.54 10.24
N ALA A 427 3.41 -4.67 9.64
CA ALA A 427 2.57 -3.74 10.39
C ALA A 427 1.55 -4.47 11.29
N MET A 428 0.94 -5.55 10.80
CA MET A 428 -0.05 -6.31 11.59
C MET A 428 0.61 -7.15 12.67
N LEU A 429 1.82 -7.66 12.43
CA LEU A 429 2.62 -8.33 13.45
C LEU A 429 2.90 -7.39 14.64
N ARG A 430 3.34 -6.17 14.36
CA ARG A 430 3.53 -5.13 15.42
C ARG A 430 2.25 -4.76 16.13
N ALA A 431 1.13 -4.69 15.42
CA ALA A 431 -0.16 -4.39 16.04
C ALA A 431 -0.59 -5.52 16.99
N LEU A 432 -0.39 -6.77 16.59
CA LEU A 432 -0.67 -7.94 17.41
C LEU A 432 0.23 -8.02 18.63
N GLU A 433 1.53 -7.78 18.49
CA GLU A 433 2.48 -7.76 19.61
C GLU A 433 2.06 -6.76 20.70
N GLN A 434 1.61 -5.57 20.27
CA GLN A 434 1.13 -4.55 21.20
C GLN A 434 -0.20 -4.93 21.87
N LEU A 435 -1.14 -5.56 21.14
CA LEU A 435 -2.45 -5.96 21.64
C LEU A 435 -2.38 -7.23 22.51
N PHE A 436 -1.54 -8.21 22.12
CA PHE A 436 -1.48 -9.51 22.75
C PHE A 436 -0.05 -9.90 23.20
N PRO A 437 0.64 -9.07 24.00
CA PRO A 437 2.05 -9.34 24.36
C PRO A 437 2.25 -10.69 25.07
N ALA A 438 1.24 -11.19 25.79
CA ALA A 438 1.32 -12.51 26.43
C ALA A 438 1.39 -13.65 25.42
N VAL A 439 0.76 -13.53 24.25
CA VAL A 439 0.83 -14.52 23.16
C VAL A 439 2.27 -14.60 22.66
N PHE A 440 2.92 -13.47 22.41
CA PHE A 440 4.28 -13.40 21.91
C PHE A 440 5.35 -13.89 22.90
N ALA A 441 5.03 -13.91 24.20
CA ALA A 441 5.91 -14.47 25.21
C ALA A 441 5.94 -16.02 25.18
N GLY A 442 4.92 -16.66 24.59
CA GLY A 442 4.78 -18.13 24.53
C GLY A 442 5.74 -18.78 23.55
N GLU A 443 6.25 -19.98 23.91
CA GLU A 443 7.18 -20.76 23.06
C GLU A 443 6.52 -21.21 21.74
N SER A 444 5.26 -21.65 21.80
CA SER A 444 4.48 -22.05 20.62
C SER A 444 4.33 -20.90 19.61
N ALA A 445 4.03 -19.70 20.08
CA ALA A 445 3.92 -18.53 19.20
C ALA A 445 5.28 -18.15 18.59
N ARG A 446 6.38 -18.24 19.34
CA ARG A 446 7.73 -17.97 18.81
C ARG A 446 8.13 -18.99 17.73
N SER A 447 7.79 -20.27 17.92
CA SER A 447 8.02 -21.31 16.90
C SER A 447 7.21 -21.04 15.64
N LYS A 448 5.94 -20.68 15.81
CA LYS A 448 5.05 -20.34 14.69
C LYS A 448 5.51 -19.06 13.97
N LEU A 449 6.01 -18.05 14.68
CA LEU A 449 6.58 -16.85 14.07
C LEU A 449 7.76 -17.16 13.17
N LYS A 450 8.68 -18.04 13.61
CA LYS A 450 9.82 -18.46 12.77
C LYS A 450 9.42 -19.27 11.54
N GLU A 451 8.30 -19.99 11.61
CA GLU A 451 7.72 -20.65 10.44
C GLU A 451 7.17 -19.65 9.42
N MET A 452 6.43 -18.63 9.89
CA MET A 452 5.83 -17.60 9.05
C MET A 452 6.84 -16.56 8.56
N PHE A 453 7.82 -16.26 9.40
CA PHE A 453 8.83 -15.23 9.18
C PHE A 453 10.21 -15.79 9.58
N PRO A 454 10.91 -16.46 8.67
CA PRO A 454 12.27 -16.96 8.93
C PRO A 454 13.24 -15.88 9.41
N GLU A 455 13.00 -14.61 9.01
CA GLU A 455 13.71 -13.43 9.50
C GLU A 455 12.82 -12.18 9.50
N ASP A 456 12.30 -11.81 10.65
CA ASP A 456 11.44 -10.63 10.84
C ASP A 456 12.19 -9.42 11.41
N ASN A 457 13.46 -9.59 11.77
CA ASN A 457 14.31 -8.50 12.23
C ASN A 457 14.83 -7.69 11.02
N LEU A 458 14.33 -6.48 10.88
CA LEU A 458 14.71 -5.59 9.77
C LEU A 458 16.20 -5.24 9.79
N ASP A 459 16.80 -5.04 10.97
CA ASP A 459 18.23 -4.71 11.10
C ASP A 459 19.10 -5.88 10.65
N THR A 460 18.69 -7.12 10.91
CA THR A 460 19.37 -8.32 10.40
C THR A 460 19.32 -8.36 8.88
N LEU A 461 18.14 -8.15 8.27
CA LEU A 461 18.02 -8.12 6.81
C LEU A 461 18.88 -7.01 6.18
N ILE A 462 18.93 -5.83 6.82
CA ILE A 462 19.72 -4.68 6.33
C ILE A 462 21.22 -4.92 6.49
N SER A 463 21.67 -5.51 7.59
CA SER A 463 23.12 -5.59 7.92
C SER A 463 23.79 -6.91 7.54
N ASN A 464 23.02 -7.96 7.23
CA ASN A 464 23.55 -9.30 6.93
C ASN A 464 23.20 -9.74 5.51
N PRO A 465 24.10 -9.50 4.52
CA PRO A 465 23.86 -9.86 3.11
C PRO A 465 23.63 -11.35 2.86
N GLU A 466 24.33 -12.23 3.58
CA GLU A 466 24.20 -13.67 3.39
C GLU A 466 22.83 -14.16 3.83
N ARG A 467 22.41 -13.72 5.03
CA ARG A 467 21.09 -14.06 5.56
C ARG A 467 19.96 -13.52 4.69
N TYR A 468 20.11 -12.27 4.21
CA TYR A 468 19.13 -11.68 3.28
C TYR A 468 19.00 -12.49 1.98
N ARG A 469 20.14 -12.87 1.33
CA ARG A 469 20.10 -13.63 0.08
C ARG A 469 19.48 -15.00 0.27
N GLU A 470 19.83 -15.70 1.36
CA GLU A 470 19.22 -17.00 1.72
C GLU A 470 17.69 -16.88 1.79
N ILE A 471 17.16 -15.90 2.54
CA ILE A 471 15.73 -15.67 2.71
C ILE A 471 15.09 -15.25 1.38
N ARG A 472 15.68 -14.27 0.68
CA ARG A 472 15.20 -13.79 -0.61
C ARG A 472 15.02 -14.92 -1.60
N ASP A 473 16.02 -15.79 -1.75
CA ASP A 473 16.01 -16.84 -2.75
C ASP A 473 14.97 -17.91 -2.46
N ALA A 474 14.84 -18.32 -1.19
CA ALA A 474 13.79 -19.24 -0.76
C ALA A 474 12.39 -18.65 -0.98
N VAL A 475 12.17 -17.41 -0.57
CA VAL A 475 10.89 -16.71 -0.70
C VAL A 475 10.53 -16.47 -2.17
N ASN A 476 11.46 -16.00 -2.98
CA ASN A 476 11.24 -15.75 -4.40
C ASN A 476 10.93 -17.06 -5.14
N SER A 477 11.62 -18.16 -4.81
CA SER A 477 11.31 -19.49 -5.36
C SER A 477 9.86 -19.90 -5.06
N ALA A 478 9.42 -19.76 -3.81
CA ALA A 478 8.04 -20.10 -3.42
C ALA A 478 7.00 -19.22 -4.12
N LEU A 479 7.32 -17.94 -4.36
CA LEU A 479 6.43 -16.98 -5.04
C LEU A 479 6.53 -17.01 -6.57
N GLY A 480 7.39 -17.85 -7.17
CA GLY A 480 7.60 -17.91 -8.61
C GLY A 480 8.31 -16.67 -9.19
N ILE A 481 9.10 -15.98 -8.38
CA ILE A 481 9.89 -14.80 -8.74
C ILE A 481 11.35 -15.24 -8.97
N GLN A 482 11.99 -14.78 -10.02
CA GLN A 482 13.41 -15.00 -10.24
C GLN A 482 14.22 -14.06 -9.33
N SER A 483 15.18 -14.60 -8.58
CA SER A 483 16.06 -13.77 -7.75
C SER A 483 17.13 -13.04 -8.55
N GLU A 484 17.54 -13.63 -9.69
CA GLU A 484 18.53 -13.09 -10.62
C GLU A 484 18.04 -13.32 -12.05
N ILE A 485 18.24 -12.33 -12.90
CA ILE A 485 18.01 -12.47 -14.34
C ILE A 485 19.39 -12.51 -14.99
N PRO A 486 19.75 -13.56 -15.75
CA PRO A 486 21.00 -13.59 -16.50
C PRO A 486 21.07 -12.36 -17.41
N VAL A 487 22.16 -11.64 -17.33
CA VAL A 487 22.46 -10.45 -18.18
C VAL A 487 22.74 -10.87 -19.61
#